data_b11414a14f13dd591ff511cb1d1076ea
#
_entry.id   b11414a14f13dd591ff511cb1d1076ea
#
_cell.length_a   1.000
_cell.length_b   1.000
_cell.length_c   1.000
_cell.angle_alpha   90.00
_cell.angle_beta   90.00
_cell.angle_gamma   90.00
#
_symmetry.space_group_name_H-M   'P 1'
#
loop_
_entity.id
_entity.type
_entity.pdbx_description
1 polymer ?
#
loop_
_entity_poly.entity_id
_entity_poly.type
_entity_poly.pdbx_seq_one_letter_code
_entity_poly.pdbx_strand_id
1 'polypeptide(L)'
;VRVDLHVHTTASDGKLSPQEVVGKAFRDGVEVLSITDHDTLEGMERFTPEGVIFIPGVEISSRFERTLHILGYGFDPQNDVLRKTLSDLRRKRSVRNEMILDRARSIGFELSMEELQEIAGNDVIGRPHFARLMVRKGYVSSYEEAFEKYLGKGKILYVEKERLKPERAIELILKAGGIPVLAHPYQTGFEGEELERFIKRLKGYGLKGIEVFYPEHTGRMMEEYLELSRKYDLLVTGGSDFHGEGTTLSSFGMDVPFLHIRRFLKELQIL
;
A
#
# COMPACT_ATOMS: atom_id res chain seq x y z
N VAL A 1 13.30 -0.77 19.34
CA VAL A 1 12.26 -1.78 19.01
C VAL A 1 12.35 -2.09 17.53
N ARG A 2 12.36 -3.37 17.21
CA ARG A 2 12.29 -3.79 15.81
C ARG A 2 10.85 -4.04 15.44
N VAL A 3 10.32 -3.26 14.51
CA VAL A 3 8.94 -3.33 14.06
C VAL A 3 8.86 -3.48 12.55
N ASP A 4 7.75 -4.01 12.06
CA ASP A 4 7.39 -3.86 10.66
C ASP A 4 5.88 -3.64 10.55
N LEU A 5 5.52 -2.38 10.34
CA LEU A 5 4.13 -1.97 10.30
C LEU A 5 3.62 -1.77 8.86
N HIS A 6 4.43 -2.15 7.85
CA HIS A 6 4.07 -1.99 6.46
C HIS A 6 4.62 -3.17 5.65
N VAL A 7 3.80 -4.19 5.47
CA VAL A 7 4.20 -5.46 4.82
C VAL A 7 3.08 -5.95 3.93
N HIS A 8 3.45 -6.45 2.75
CA HIS A 8 2.55 -7.04 1.77
C HIS A 8 2.70 -8.55 1.68
N THR A 9 1.59 -9.23 1.43
CA THR A 9 1.52 -10.69 1.30
C THR A 9 0.92 -11.10 -0.04
N THR A 10 0.83 -12.41 -0.28
CA THR A 10 0.12 -12.96 -1.44
C THR A 10 -1.38 -12.65 -1.49
N ALA A 11 -1.92 -11.95 -0.49
CA ALA A 11 -3.29 -11.45 -0.54
C ALA A 11 -3.40 -10.16 -1.38
N SER A 12 -2.28 -9.45 -1.63
CA SER A 12 -2.19 -8.33 -2.56
C SER A 12 -1.08 -8.54 -3.60
N ASP A 13 0.11 -8.05 -3.38
CA ASP A 13 1.23 -8.04 -4.31
C ASP A 13 2.59 -8.43 -3.68
N GLY A 14 2.56 -8.98 -2.47
CA GLY A 14 3.72 -9.60 -1.85
C GLY A 14 3.94 -11.04 -2.31
N LYS A 15 5.18 -11.53 -2.18
CA LYS A 15 5.58 -12.89 -2.61
C LYS A 15 5.37 -13.95 -1.55
N LEU A 16 5.31 -13.58 -0.27
CA LEU A 16 5.14 -14.51 0.84
C LEU A 16 3.68 -14.58 1.27
N SER A 17 3.23 -15.76 1.63
CA SER A 17 1.92 -15.93 2.29
C SER A 17 1.90 -15.23 3.66
N PRO A 18 0.73 -14.88 4.21
CA PRO A 18 0.63 -14.30 5.53
C PRO A 18 1.35 -15.11 6.62
N GLN A 19 1.24 -16.43 6.60
CA GLN A 19 1.91 -17.30 7.56
C GLN A 19 3.45 -17.27 7.40
N GLU A 20 3.96 -17.22 6.17
CA GLU A 20 5.41 -17.10 5.92
C GLU A 20 5.95 -15.74 6.39
N VAL A 21 5.18 -14.65 6.22
CA VAL A 21 5.52 -13.32 6.73
C VAL A 21 5.61 -13.33 8.27
N VAL A 22 4.65 -13.92 8.96
CA VAL A 22 4.69 -14.06 10.42
C VAL A 22 5.91 -14.88 10.87
N GLY A 23 6.16 -16.02 10.21
CA GLY A 23 7.33 -16.84 10.50
C GLY A 23 8.66 -16.12 10.23
N LYS A 24 8.72 -15.27 9.20
CA LYS A 24 9.87 -14.40 8.92
C LYS A 24 10.02 -13.34 10.00
N ALA A 25 8.94 -12.68 10.41
CA ALA A 25 8.95 -11.68 11.46
C ALA A 25 9.54 -12.24 12.77
N PHE A 26 9.10 -13.43 13.17
CA PHE A 26 9.63 -14.11 14.34
C PHE A 26 11.14 -14.42 14.21
N ARG A 27 11.58 -14.98 13.08
CA ARG A 27 12.99 -15.31 12.84
C ARG A 27 13.90 -14.08 12.81
N ASP A 28 13.41 -12.98 12.26
CA ASP A 28 14.18 -11.73 12.07
C ASP A 28 14.07 -10.81 13.29
N GLY A 29 13.41 -11.26 14.37
CA GLY A 29 13.32 -10.53 15.63
C GLY A 29 12.40 -9.30 15.57
N VAL A 30 11.41 -9.29 14.67
CA VAL A 30 10.37 -8.25 14.61
C VAL A 30 9.41 -8.48 15.79
N GLU A 31 9.32 -7.49 16.67
CA GLU A 31 8.49 -7.55 17.89
C GLU A 31 7.03 -7.21 17.60
N VAL A 32 6.80 -6.23 16.70
CA VAL A 32 5.47 -5.75 16.32
C VAL A 32 5.32 -5.76 14.82
N LEU A 33 4.32 -6.48 14.33
CA LEU A 33 4.04 -6.70 12.91
C LEU A 33 2.65 -6.19 12.54
N SER A 34 2.52 -5.58 11.36
CA SER A 34 1.24 -5.35 10.70
C SER A 34 1.32 -5.78 9.25
N ILE A 35 0.41 -6.63 8.80
CA ILE A 35 0.18 -6.92 7.40
C ILE A 35 -0.78 -5.85 6.86
N THR A 36 -0.37 -5.16 5.80
CA THR A 36 -1.06 -3.98 5.26
C THR A 36 -1.35 -4.13 3.77
N ASP A 37 -1.81 -5.29 3.36
CA ASP A 37 -2.12 -5.60 1.96
C ASP A 37 -2.95 -4.51 1.28
N HIS A 38 -2.67 -4.24 0.00
CA HIS A 38 -3.35 -3.23 -0.78
C HIS A 38 -4.85 -3.50 -0.97
N ASP A 39 -5.69 -2.60 -0.48
CA ASP A 39 -7.14 -2.59 -0.65
C ASP A 39 -7.83 -3.91 -0.24
N THR A 40 -7.25 -4.70 0.67
CA THR A 40 -7.79 -5.99 1.13
C THR A 40 -7.45 -6.30 2.59
N LEU A 41 -8.30 -7.10 3.24
CA LEU A 41 -8.08 -7.64 4.59
C LEU A 41 -7.80 -9.15 4.59
N GLU A 42 -7.77 -9.80 3.43
CA GLU A 42 -7.67 -11.27 3.33
C GLU A 42 -6.34 -11.81 3.89
N GLY A 43 -5.25 -11.00 3.84
CA GLY A 43 -3.97 -11.37 4.42
C GLY A 43 -4.02 -11.57 5.93
N MET A 44 -4.97 -10.93 6.61
CA MET A 44 -5.12 -11.04 8.07
C MET A 44 -5.91 -12.25 8.55
N GLU A 45 -6.63 -12.94 7.65
CA GLU A 45 -7.55 -14.03 8.00
C GLU A 45 -6.89 -15.44 7.96
N ARG A 46 -5.62 -15.53 7.54
CA ARG A 46 -5.00 -16.78 7.10
C ARG A 46 -3.74 -17.17 7.86
N PHE A 47 -3.58 -16.73 9.11
CA PHE A 47 -2.41 -17.07 9.90
C PHE A 47 -2.69 -16.99 11.40
N THR A 48 -1.74 -17.55 12.18
CA THR A 48 -1.69 -17.42 13.64
C THR A 48 -0.49 -16.55 14.00
N PRO A 49 -0.66 -15.43 14.72
CA PRO A 49 0.43 -14.51 15.05
C PRO A 49 1.28 -15.03 16.22
N GLU A 50 1.93 -16.19 16.06
CA GLU A 50 2.78 -16.79 17.09
C GLU A 50 4.11 -16.02 17.20
N GLY A 51 4.46 -15.60 18.41
CA GLY A 51 5.75 -15.01 18.74
C GLY A 51 5.94 -13.55 18.32
N VAL A 52 4.91 -12.89 17.79
CA VAL A 52 4.92 -11.46 17.44
C VAL A 52 3.65 -10.78 17.93
N ILE A 53 3.73 -9.50 18.26
CA ILE A 53 2.56 -8.67 18.52
C ILE A 53 1.99 -8.25 17.15
N PHE A 54 0.78 -8.70 16.84
CA PHE A 54 0.15 -8.41 15.55
C PHE A 54 -0.87 -7.28 15.67
N ILE A 55 -0.79 -6.31 14.75
CA ILE A 55 -1.72 -5.20 14.61
C ILE A 55 -2.49 -5.39 13.29
N PRO A 56 -3.84 -5.44 13.31
CA PRO A 56 -4.62 -5.39 12.07
C PRO A 56 -4.25 -4.17 11.23
N GLY A 57 -3.95 -4.37 9.96
CA GLY A 57 -3.52 -3.31 9.05
C GLY A 57 -4.11 -3.43 7.64
N VAL A 58 -4.11 -2.33 6.92
CA VAL A 58 -4.46 -2.23 5.51
C VAL A 58 -3.78 -1.03 4.88
N GLU A 59 -3.39 -1.13 3.62
CA GLU A 59 -2.94 0.01 2.84
C GLU A 59 -3.99 0.36 1.76
N ILE A 60 -4.62 1.52 1.90
CA ILE A 60 -5.66 1.98 0.96
C ILE A 60 -5.04 2.89 -0.10
N SER A 61 -5.09 2.44 -1.36
CA SER A 61 -4.69 3.26 -2.50
C SER A 61 -5.65 4.42 -2.71
N SER A 62 -5.17 5.66 -2.57
CA SER A 62 -6.00 6.86 -2.70
C SER A 62 -5.84 7.55 -4.05
N ARG A 63 -6.88 8.31 -4.46
CA ARG A 63 -6.87 9.08 -5.70
C ARG A 63 -5.98 10.30 -5.56
N PHE A 64 -4.89 10.32 -6.32
CA PHE A 64 -3.92 11.39 -6.34
C PHE A 64 -3.19 11.43 -7.69
N GLU A 65 -2.50 12.51 -8.02
CA GLU A 65 -1.76 12.63 -9.29
C GLU A 65 -0.56 11.69 -9.35
N ARG A 66 0.13 11.55 -8.20
CA ARG A 66 1.22 10.59 -8.00
C ARG A 66 0.75 9.44 -7.11
N THR A 67 1.64 8.87 -6.31
CA THR A 67 1.29 7.82 -5.35
C THR A 67 0.84 8.45 -4.03
N LEU A 68 -0.32 8.03 -3.57
CA LEU A 68 -0.84 8.39 -2.25
C LEU A 68 -1.53 7.18 -1.65
N HIS A 69 -0.99 6.70 -0.56
CA HIS A 69 -1.57 5.61 0.20
C HIS A 69 -1.86 6.05 1.64
N ILE A 70 -2.94 5.51 2.19
CA ILE A 70 -3.31 5.69 3.60
C ILE A 70 -3.29 4.33 4.27
N LEU A 71 -2.38 4.16 5.21
CA LEU A 71 -2.34 3.01 6.08
C LEU A 71 -3.42 3.13 7.15
N GLY A 72 -4.11 2.03 7.42
CA GLY A 72 -5.04 1.92 8.54
C GLY A 72 -4.54 0.89 9.54
N TYR A 73 -4.62 1.18 10.83
CA TYR A 73 -4.17 0.27 11.87
C TYR A 73 -5.19 0.12 12.99
N GLY A 74 -5.23 -1.05 13.61
CA GLY A 74 -5.98 -1.29 14.84
C GLY A 74 -7.49 -1.13 14.70
N PHE A 75 -8.02 -1.19 13.48
CA PHE A 75 -9.46 -1.18 13.21
C PHE A 75 -10.09 -2.54 13.54
N ASP A 76 -11.41 -2.57 13.65
CA ASP A 76 -12.18 -3.81 13.73
C ASP A 76 -12.16 -4.52 12.36
N PRO A 77 -11.47 -5.68 12.23
CA PRO A 77 -11.41 -6.43 10.97
C PRO A 77 -12.77 -6.94 10.49
N GLN A 78 -13.77 -7.00 11.36
CA GLN A 78 -15.13 -7.42 11.02
C GLN A 78 -16.06 -6.25 10.65
N ASN A 79 -15.54 -5.03 10.60
CA ASN A 79 -16.34 -3.87 10.22
C ASN A 79 -16.91 -4.01 8.80
N ASP A 80 -18.22 -4.18 8.68
CA ASP A 80 -18.93 -4.44 7.43
C ASP A 80 -18.71 -3.35 6.37
N VAL A 81 -18.65 -2.07 6.79
CA VAL A 81 -18.49 -0.95 5.85
C VAL A 81 -17.09 -0.96 5.26
N LEU A 82 -16.06 -1.22 6.08
CA LEU A 82 -14.68 -1.34 5.62
C LEU A 82 -14.54 -2.52 4.65
N ARG A 83 -14.97 -3.72 5.04
CA ARG A 83 -14.91 -4.94 4.24
C ARG A 83 -15.62 -4.77 2.90
N LYS A 84 -16.85 -4.28 2.90
CA LYS A 84 -17.64 -4.05 1.70
C LYS A 84 -16.99 -3.04 0.76
N THR A 85 -16.50 -1.93 1.31
CA THR A 85 -15.85 -0.89 0.49
C THR A 85 -14.59 -1.42 -0.20
N LEU A 86 -13.73 -2.16 0.53
CA LEU A 86 -12.51 -2.75 -0.04
C LEU A 86 -12.84 -3.82 -1.09
N SER A 87 -13.84 -4.69 -0.82
CA SER A 87 -14.32 -5.68 -1.77
C SER A 87 -14.85 -5.04 -3.07
N ASP A 88 -15.61 -3.95 -2.96
CA ASP A 88 -16.10 -3.20 -4.12
C ASP A 88 -14.95 -2.58 -4.94
N LEU A 89 -13.91 -2.05 -4.30
CA LEU A 89 -12.72 -1.53 -4.99
C LEU A 89 -11.98 -2.62 -5.76
N ARG A 90 -11.84 -3.81 -5.15
CA ARG A 90 -11.22 -4.97 -5.82
C ARG A 90 -12.03 -5.43 -7.03
N ARG A 91 -13.35 -5.56 -6.88
CA ARG A 91 -14.25 -5.90 -7.99
C ARG A 91 -14.15 -4.90 -9.14
N LYS A 92 -14.12 -3.60 -8.85
CA LYS A 92 -13.95 -2.54 -9.86
C LYS A 92 -12.59 -2.63 -10.56
N ARG A 93 -11.54 -3.06 -9.84
CA ARG A 93 -10.23 -3.32 -10.44
C ARG A 93 -10.28 -4.48 -11.45
N SER A 94 -10.95 -5.58 -11.09
CA SER A 94 -11.14 -6.72 -12.01
C SER A 94 -11.90 -6.30 -13.27
N VAL A 95 -13.05 -5.64 -13.12
CA VAL A 95 -13.83 -5.11 -14.26
C VAL A 95 -12.99 -4.19 -15.14
N ARG A 96 -12.19 -3.30 -14.53
CA ARG A 96 -11.29 -2.44 -15.31
C ARG A 96 -10.27 -3.24 -16.12
N ASN A 97 -9.70 -4.30 -15.57
CA ASN A 97 -8.73 -5.14 -16.29
C ASN A 97 -9.40 -5.85 -17.48
N GLU A 98 -10.63 -6.35 -17.30
CA GLU A 98 -11.43 -6.90 -18.41
C GLU A 98 -11.69 -5.86 -19.51
N MET A 99 -12.04 -4.62 -19.13
CA MET A 99 -12.19 -3.53 -20.09
C MET A 99 -10.90 -3.22 -20.88
N ILE A 100 -9.74 -3.33 -20.25
CA ILE A 100 -8.44 -3.17 -20.94
C ILE A 100 -8.24 -4.32 -21.93
N LEU A 101 -8.55 -5.56 -21.57
CA LEU A 101 -8.47 -6.72 -22.48
C LEU A 101 -9.41 -6.56 -23.67
N ASP A 102 -10.64 -6.11 -23.46
CA ASP A 102 -11.60 -5.88 -24.54
C ASP A 102 -11.12 -4.79 -25.51
N ARG A 103 -10.56 -3.69 -24.97
CA ARG A 103 -9.94 -2.65 -25.80
C ARG A 103 -8.71 -3.16 -26.56
N ALA A 104 -7.87 -3.97 -25.92
CA ALA A 104 -6.70 -4.59 -26.56
C ALA A 104 -7.14 -5.47 -27.72
N ARG A 105 -8.16 -6.30 -27.52
CA ARG A 105 -8.74 -7.15 -28.58
C ARG A 105 -9.29 -6.33 -29.75
N SER A 106 -9.92 -5.18 -29.47
CA SER A 106 -10.48 -4.31 -30.52
C SER A 106 -9.44 -3.69 -31.46
N ILE A 107 -8.17 -3.65 -31.04
CA ILE A 107 -7.03 -3.19 -31.85
C ILE A 107 -6.13 -4.33 -32.32
N GLY A 108 -6.58 -5.58 -32.21
CA GLY A 108 -5.86 -6.77 -32.67
C GLY A 108 -4.79 -7.31 -31.71
N PHE A 109 -4.79 -6.88 -30.45
CA PHE A 109 -3.89 -7.42 -29.44
C PHE A 109 -4.58 -8.56 -28.69
N GLU A 110 -4.08 -9.77 -28.87
CA GLU A 110 -4.57 -10.96 -28.17
C GLU A 110 -3.88 -11.10 -26.81
N LEU A 111 -4.48 -10.52 -25.78
CA LEU A 111 -4.07 -10.63 -24.38
C LEU A 111 -5.14 -11.38 -23.62
N SER A 112 -4.74 -12.23 -22.64
CA SER A 112 -5.69 -12.94 -21.79
C SER A 112 -5.45 -12.69 -20.30
N MET A 113 -6.46 -12.96 -19.48
CA MET A 113 -6.36 -12.83 -18.03
C MET A 113 -5.40 -13.87 -17.44
N GLU A 114 -5.37 -15.08 -18.01
CA GLU A 114 -4.49 -16.17 -17.62
C GLU A 114 -3.01 -15.77 -17.82
N GLU A 115 -2.67 -15.20 -18.97
CA GLU A 115 -1.31 -14.73 -19.28
C GLU A 115 -0.90 -13.57 -18.35
N LEU A 116 -1.84 -12.68 -18.02
CA LEU A 116 -1.60 -11.60 -17.07
C LEU A 116 -1.37 -12.15 -15.67
N GLN A 117 -2.11 -13.19 -15.27
CA GLN A 117 -1.94 -13.86 -14.00
C GLN A 117 -0.58 -14.57 -13.91
N GLU A 118 -0.12 -15.20 -15.01
CA GLU A 118 1.23 -15.78 -15.07
C GLU A 118 2.34 -14.73 -14.86
N ILE A 119 2.18 -13.55 -15.46
CA ILE A 119 3.15 -12.44 -15.32
C ILE A 119 3.07 -11.80 -13.93
N ALA A 120 1.87 -11.64 -13.41
CA ALA A 120 1.64 -11.08 -12.11
C ALA A 120 2.05 -12.03 -10.98
N GLY A 121 1.97 -13.35 -11.23
CA GLY A 121 2.14 -14.33 -10.17
C GLY A 121 1.11 -14.10 -9.07
N ASN A 122 1.58 -13.69 -7.90
CA ASN A 122 0.73 -13.33 -6.76
C ASN A 122 0.37 -11.83 -6.75
N ASP A 123 0.97 -11.02 -7.63
CA ASP A 123 0.71 -9.58 -7.67
C ASP A 123 -0.73 -9.27 -8.12
N VAL A 124 -1.23 -8.14 -7.66
CA VAL A 124 -2.51 -7.60 -8.15
C VAL A 124 -2.34 -7.08 -9.57
N ILE A 125 -3.06 -7.70 -10.53
CA ILE A 125 -2.96 -7.33 -11.94
C ILE A 125 -3.23 -5.83 -12.15
N GLY A 126 -2.28 -5.17 -12.77
CA GLY A 126 -2.32 -3.76 -13.10
C GLY A 126 -1.67 -3.46 -14.46
N ARG A 127 -1.72 -2.21 -14.90
CA ARG A 127 -1.13 -1.79 -16.19
C ARG A 127 0.34 -2.19 -16.39
N PRO A 128 1.20 -2.24 -15.36
CA PRO A 128 2.55 -2.80 -15.50
C PRO A 128 2.59 -4.21 -16.08
N HIS A 129 1.66 -5.07 -15.66
CA HIS A 129 1.58 -6.46 -16.16
C HIS A 129 1.11 -6.51 -17.60
N PHE A 130 0.16 -5.65 -17.99
CA PHE A 130 -0.23 -5.47 -19.40
C PHE A 130 0.96 -5.03 -20.25
N ALA A 131 1.75 -4.06 -19.79
CA ALA A 131 2.94 -3.61 -20.51
C ALA A 131 3.95 -4.74 -20.73
N ARG A 132 4.26 -5.51 -19.68
CA ARG A 132 5.15 -6.68 -19.75
C ARG A 132 4.61 -7.74 -20.72
N LEU A 133 3.30 -8.02 -20.68
CA LEU A 133 2.68 -8.98 -21.59
C LEU A 133 2.74 -8.50 -23.04
N MET A 134 2.52 -7.21 -23.29
CA MET A 134 2.63 -6.62 -24.64
C MET A 134 4.06 -6.73 -25.18
N VAL A 135 5.08 -6.50 -24.35
CA VAL A 135 6.49 -6.71 -24.73
C VAL A 135 6.74 -8.18 -25.01
N ARG A 136 6.33 -9.11 -24.14
CA ARG A 136 6.49 -10.55 -24.30
C ARG A 136 5.88 -11.07 -25.62
N LYS A 137 4.75 -10.50 -26.03
CA LYS A 137 4.04 -10.87 -27.27
C LYS A 137 4.52 -10.09 -28.50
N GLY A 138 5.47 -9.17 -28.36
CA GLY A 138 6.02 -8.41 -29.48
C GLY A 138 5.10 -7.31 -30.03
N TYR A 139 4.05 -6.92 -29.31
CA TYR A 139 3.19 -5.79 -29.70
C TYR A 139 3.86 -4.44 -29.52
N VAL A 140 4.84 -4.37 -28.65
CA VAL A 140 5.69 -3.20 -28.39
C VAL A 140 7.12 -3.66 -28.11
N SER A 141 8.10 -2.78 -28.34
CA SER A 141 9.52 -3.08 -28.15
C SER A 141 10.00 -2.85 -26.71
N SER A 142 9.31 -2.03 -25.93
CA SER A 142 9.68 -1.74 -24.55
C SER A 142 8.46 -1.46 -23.66
N TYR A 143 8.72 -1.49 -22.35
CA TYR A 143 7.75 -1.14 -21.33
C TYR A 143 7.29 0.32 -21.46
N GLU A 144 8.21 1.23 -21.73
CA GLU A 144 7.96 2.66 -21.90
C GLU A 144 7.07 2.90 -23.12
N GLU A 145 7.35 2.21 -24.23
CA GLU A 145 6.53 2.28 -25.45
C GLU A 145 5.08 1.84 -25.19
N ALA A 146 4.88 0.78 -24.38
CA ALA A 146 3.54 0.34 -24.01
C ALA A 146 2.73 1.44 -23.31
N PHE A 147 3.36 2.19 -22.40
CA PHE A 147 2.68 3.30 -21.72
C PHE A 147 2.51 4.52 -22.60
N GLU A 148 3.53 4.86 -23.39
CA GLU A 148 3.49 6.04 -24.25
C GLU A 148 2.41 5.92 -25.33
N LYS A 149 2.27 4.74 -25.96
CA LYS A 149 1.36 4.54 -27.07
C LYS A 149 -0.04 4.04 -26.67
N TYR A 150 -0.14 3.21 -25.61
CA TYR A 150 -1.36 2.45 -25.34
C TYR A 150 -1.94 2.58 -23.93
N LEU A 151 -1.14 2.47 -22.87
CA LEU A 151 -1.59 2.31 -21.49
C LEU A 151 -1.59 3.61 -20.65
N GLY A 152 -0.89 4.64 -21.15
CA GLY A 152 -0.81 5.94 -20.47
C GLY A 152 -2.14 6.69 -20.47
N LYS A 153 -2.26 7.71 -19.61
CA LYS A 153 -3.47 8.53 -19.49
C LYS A 153 -3.86 9.13 -20.85
N GLY A 154 -5.12 8.95 -21.25
CA GLY A 154 -5.65 9.43 -22.52
C GLY A 154 -5.35 8.53 -23.73
N LYS A 155 -4.65 7.40 -23.55
CA LYS A 155 -4.37 6.43 -24.61
C LYS A 155 -5.48 5.39 -24.73
N ILE A 156 -5.50 4.66 -25.87
CA ILE A 156 -6.61 3.78 -26.25
C ILE A 156 -6.91 2.67 -25.23
N LEU A 157 -5.88 2.09 -24.59
CA LEU A 157 -6.04 1.06 -23.56
C LEU A 157 -6.16 1.64 -22.15
N TYR A 158 -6.13 2.96 -22.00
CA TYR A 158 -6.27 3.58 -20.69
C TYR A 158 -7.70 3.46 -20.18
N VAL A 159 -7.86 2.76 -19.08
CA VAL A 159 -9.09 2.76 -18.26
C VAL A 159 -8.74 3.31 -16.89
N GLU A 160 -9.46 4.31 -16.43
CA GLU A 160 -9.23 4.95 -15.13
C GLU A 160 -9.39 3.92 -13.99
N LYS A 161 -8.43 3.88 -13.05
CA LYS A 161 -8.56 3.08 -11.82
C LYS A 161 -9.44 3.86 -10.85
N GLU A 162 -10.56 3.30 -10.46
CA GLU A 162 -11.37 3.87 -9.39
C GLU A 162 -10.61 3.71 -8.05
N ARG A 163 -10.43 4.83 -7.36
CA ARG A 163 -9.76 4.92 -6.07
C ARG A 163 -10.57 5.81 -5.15
N LEU A 164 -10.49 5.55 -3.85
CA LEU A 164 -11.05 6.45 -2.87
C LEU A 164 -10.30 7.80 -2.89
N LYS A 165 -11.04 8.88 -2.67
CA LYS A 165 -10.39 10.15 -2.32
C LYS A 165 -9.72 10.02 -0.95
N PRO A 166 -8.61 10.74 -0.67
CA PRO A 166 -7.90 10.63 0.61
C PRO A 166 -8.80 10.83 1.83
N GLU A 167 -9.72 11.80 1.76
CA GLU A 167 -10.68 12.07 2.84
C GLU A 167 -11.61 10.87 3.12
N ARG A 168 -12.00 10.12 2.08
CA ARG A 168 -12.84 8.93 2.23
C ARG A 168 -12.06 7.73 2.77
N ALA A 169 -10.79 7.57 2.38
CA ALA A 169 -9.93 6.53 2.94
C ALA A 169 -9.70 6.76 4.45
N ILE A 170 -9.39 8.00 4.84
CA ILE A 170 -9.23 8.40 6.24
C ILE A 170 -10.52 8.17 7.04
N GLU A 171 -11.65 8.66 6.52
CA GLU A 171 -12.95 8.49 7.16
C GLU A 171 -13.34 7.01 7.34
N LEU A 172 -13.05 6.19 6.33
CA LEU A 172 -13.34 4.76 6.37
C LEU A 172 -12.59 4.04 7.49
N ILE A 173 -11.29 4.33 7.63
CA ILE A 173 -10.45 3.78 8.69
C ILE A 173 -10.95 4.25 10.06
N LEU A 174 -11.25 5.54 10.22
CA LEU A 174 -11.77 6.09 11.47
C LEU A 174 -13.11 5.47 11.89
N LYS A 175 -14.02 5.27 10.93
CA LYS A 175 -15.32 4.64 11.19
C LYS A 175 -15.21 3.16 11.57
N ALA A 176 -14.14 2.51 11.15
CA ALA A 176 -13.81 1.15 11.58
C ALA A 176 -13.08 1.10 12.94
N GLY A 177 -12.90 2.26 13.61
CA GLY A 177 -12.19 2.37 14.88
C GLY A 177 -10.66 2.44 14.76
N GLY A 178 -10.14 2.54 13.53
CA GLY A 178 -8.71 2.49 13.26
C GLY A 178 -7.99 3.85 13.26
N ILE A 179 -6.69 3.78 13.12
CA ILE A 179 -5.75 4.91 13.07
C ILE A 179 -5.29 5.11 11.63
N PRO A 180 -5.72 6.18 10.93
CA PRO A 180 -5.22 6.48 9.58
C PRO A 180 -3.85 7.17 9.64
N VAL A 181 -2.90 6.66 8.84
CA VAL A 181 -1.51 7.10 8.75
C VAL A 181 -1.14 7.36 7.29
N LEU A 182 -0.44 8.46 7.00
CA LEU A 182 0.10 8.73 5.67
C LEU A 182 1.30 7.81 5.43
N ALA A 183 1.20 6.94 4.43
CA ALA A 183 2.27 6.04 4.01
C ALA A 183 3.35 6.80 3.23
N HIS A 184 4.61 6.37 3.35
CA HIS A 184 5.78 6.82 2.54
C HIS A 184 5.59 8.21 1.89
N PRO A 185 5.56 9.31 2.66
CA PRO A 185 5.19 10.66 2.19
C PRO A 185 5.95 11.13 0.96
N TYR A 186 7.22 10.71 0.77
CA TYR A 186 8.06 11.10 -0.36
C TYR A 186 7.44 10.74 -1.72
N GLN A 187 6.64 9.65 -1.79
CA GLN A 187 6.00 9.22 -3.04
C GLN A 187 4.90 10.18 -3.52
N THR A 188 4.43 11.07 -2.66
CA THR A 188 3.52 12.15 -3.07
C THR A 188 4.20 13.14 -4.00
N GLY A 189 5.53 13.22 -3.95
CA GLY A 189 6.36 14.19 -4.66
C GLY A 189 6.28 15.59 -4.10
N PHE A 190 5.64 15.79 -2.95
CA PHE A 190 5.64 17.05 -2.23
C PHE A 190 6.80 17.12 -1.24
N GLU A 191 7.39 18.30 -1.09
CA GLU A 191 8.48 18.59 -0.18
C GLU A 191 8.26 19.94 0.51
N GLY A 192 8.90 20.17 1.66
CA GLY A 192 8.89 21.42 2.39
C GLY A 192 7.48 21.96 2.67
N GLU A 193 7.23 23.22 2.34
CA GLU A 193 5.93 23.87 2.59
C GLU A 193 4.76 23.22 1.84
N GLU A 194 5.01 22.58 0.69
CA GLU A 194 3.97 21.91 -0.06
C GLU A 194 3.50 20.64 0.66
N LEU A 195 4.46 19.85 1.15
CA LEU A 195 4.17 18.68 1.98
C LEU A 195 3.46 19.09 3.28
N GLU A 196 3.94 20.16 3.92
CA GLU A 196 3.30 20.66 5.14
C GLU A 196 1.84 21.08 4.91
N ARG A 197 1.54 21.84 3.85
CA ARG A 197 0.17 22.20 3.48
C ARG A 197 -0.70 20.97 3.20
N PHE A 198 -0.11 19.97 2.56
CA PHE A 198 -0.80 18.72 2.28
C PHE A 198 -1.13 17.94 3.55
N ILE A 199 -0.16 17.75 4.45
CA ILE A 199 -0.37 17.10 5.75
C ILE A 199 -1.42 17.84 6.59
N LYS A 200 -1.37 19.16 6.64
CA LYS A 200 -2.37 19.98 7.32
C LYS A 200 -3.78 19.73 6.78
N ARG A 201 -3.92 19.59 5.47
CA ARG A 201 -5.20 19.24 4.82
C ARG A 201 -5.66 17.84 5.22
N LEU A 202 -4.78 16.83 5.17
CA LEU A 202 -5.11 15.47 5.59
C LEU A 202 -5.46 15.38 7.08
N LYS A 203 -4.77 16.16 7.92
CA LYS A 203 -5.10 16.29 9.35
C LYS A 203 -6.52 16.85 9.54
N GLY A 204 -6.94 17.79 8.70
CA GLY A 204 -8.31 18.32 8.68
C GLY A 204 -9.37 17.25 8.34
N TYR A 205 -8.99 16.18 7.65
CA TYR A 205 -9.86 15.02 7.40
C TYR A 205 -9.80 13.96 8.51
N GLY A 206 -8.90 14.13 9.49
CA GLY A 206 -8.74 13.22 10.62
C GLY A 206 -7.53 12.29 10.54
N LEU A 207 -6.54 12.58 9.70
CA LEU A 207 -5.26 11.85 9.70
C LEU A 207 -4.66 11.87 11.11
N LYS A 208 -4.21 10.72 11.61
CA LYS A 208 -3.67 10.54 12.95
C LYS A 208 -2.16 10.34 12.99
N GLY A 209 -1.54 9.88 11.90
CA GLY A 209 -0.13 9.55 11.90
C GLY A 209 0.55 9.75 10.54
N ILE A 210 1.86 9.57 10.56
CA ILE A 210 2.75 9.65 9.40
C ILE A 210 3.81 8.55 9.50
N GLU A 211 4.09 7.87 8.41
CA GLU A 211 5.19 6.92 8.32
C GLU A 211 6.49 7.68 8.14
N VAL A 212 7.38 7.56 9.13
CA VAL A 212 8.65 8.26 9.17
C VAL A 212 9.81 7.33 8.82
N PHE A 213 9.81 6.15 9.43
CA PHE A 213 10.88 5.16 9.24
C PHE A 213 10.51 4.23 8.09
N TYR A 214 11.18 4.43 6.96
CA TYR A 214 10.93 3.73 5.70
C TYR A 214 12.24 3.58 4.93
N PRO A 215 12.49 2.47 4.22
CA PRO A 215 13.81 2.19 3.63
C PRO A 215 14.35 3.25 2.67
N GLU A 216 13.47 3.89 1.90
CA GLU A 216 13.86 4.90 0.91
C GLU A 216 13.84 6.35 1.47
N HIS A 217 13.47 6.53 2.75
CA HIS A 217 13.57 7.83 3.39
C HIS A 217 15.02 8.14 3.76
N THR A 218 15.53 9.24 3.27
CA THR A 218 16.82 9.78 3.70
C THR A 218 16.75 10.31 5.13
N GLY A 219 17.90 10.47 5.80
CA GLY A 219 17.96 11.08 7.14
C GLY A 219 17.27 12.46 7.20
N ARG A 220 17.45 13.28 6.16
CA ARG A 220 16.78 14.60 6.04
C ARG A 220 15.26 14.47 5.96
N MET A 221 14.74 13.52 5.19
CA MET A 221 13.30 13.26 5.12
C MET A 221 12.74 12.81 6.46
N MET A 222 13.44 11.90 7.16
CA MET A 222 13.02 11.44 8.47
C MET A 222 12.98 12.57 9.50
N GLU A 223 13.97 13.46 9.50
CA GLU A 223 13.98 14.66 10.36
C GLU A 223 12.80 15.59 10.06
N GLU A 224 12.56 15.91 8.78
CA GLU A 224 11.41 16.72 8.35
C GLU A 224 10.08 16.11 8.78
N TYR A 225 9.90 14.79 8.59
CA TYR A 225 8.66 14.12 8.97
C TYR A 225 8.47 14.02 10.48
N LEU A 226 9.55 13.88 11.25
CA LEU A 226 9.51 13.99 12.71
C LEU A 226 9.14 15.40 13.18
N GLU A 227 9.62 16.45 12.53
CA GLU A 227 9.22 17.83 12.82
C GLU A 227 7.74 18.06 12.52
N LEU A 228 7.27 17.61 11.35
CA LEU A 228 5.86 17.68 10.98
C LEU A 228 4.98 16.87 11.93
N SER A 229 5.45 15.69 12.38
CA SER A 229 4.72 14.89 13.35
C SER A 229 4.53 15.62 14.69
N ARG A 230 5.57 16.29 15.18
CA ARG A 230 5.47 17.12 16.40
C ARG A 230 4.57 18.34 16.20
N LYS A 231 4.72 19.04 15.07
CA LYS A 231 3.96 20.26 14.75
C LYS A 231 2.46 20.02 14.64
N TYR A 232 2.07 18.88 14.06
CA TYR A 232 0.67 18.54 13.80
C TYR A 232 0.12 17.47 14.73
N ASP A 233 0.83 17.16 15.81
CA ASP A 233 0.44 16.12 16.78
C ASP A 233 0.05 14.80 16.08
N LEU A 234 0.95 14.29 15.21
CA LEU A 234 0.79 13.02 14.52
C LEU A 234 1.56 11.91 15.24
N LEU A 235 1.00 10.72 15.19
CA LEU A 235 1.68 9.50 15.58
C LEU A 235 2.74 9.14 14.54
N VAL A 236 3.82 8.51 14.99
CA VAL A 236 4.94 8.07 14.15
C VAL A 236 4.87 6.57 13.96
N THR A 237 4.99 6.10 12.72
CA THR A 237 5.13 4.69 12.39
C THR A 237 6.39 4.43 11.58
N GLY A 238 6.68 3.15 11.35
CA GLY A 238 7.73 2.70 10.48
C GLY A 238 7.46 1.30 9.97
N GLY A 239 7.80 1.06 8.72
CA GLY A 239 7.65 -0.21 8.06
C GLY A 239 8.54 -0.31 6.84
N SER A 240 8.77 -1.54 6.39
CA SER A 240 9.68 -1.82 5.30
C SER A 240 9.03 -1.76 3.93
N ASP A 241 7.70 -1.80 3.86
CA ASP A 241 6.95 -1.98 2.62
C ASP A 241 7.40 -3.24 1.86
N PHE A 242 7.71 -4.28 2.64
CA PHE A 242 8.26 -5.52 2.12
C PHE A 242 7.28 -6.22 1.17
N HIS A 243 7.74 -6.50 -0.04
CA HIS A 243 7.00 -7.23 -1.05
C HIS A 243 7.61 -8.61 -1.39
N GLY A 244 8.78 -8.93 -0.80
CA GLY A 244 9.45 -10.20 -1.02
C GLY A 244 10.89 -10.06 -1.50
N GLU A 245 11.68 -11.12 -1.37
CA GLU A 245 13.06 -11.14 -1.83
C GLU A 245 13.16 -10.98 -3.36
N GLY A 246 14.18 -10.22 -3.80
CA GLY A 246 14.39 -9.91 -5.22
C GLY A 246 13.44 -8.85 -5.79
N THR A 247 12.68 -8.15 -4.95
CA THR A 247 11.98 -6.91 -5.29
C THR A 247 12.84 -5.69 -4.90
N THR A 248 12.45 -4.49 -5.31
CA THR A 248 13.09 -3.25 -4.85
C THR A 248 12.89 -3.03 -3.35
N LEU A 249 11.78 -3.54 -2.79
CA LEU A 249 11.40 -3.47 -1.38
C LEU A 249 11.61 -4.85 -0.73
N SER A 250 12.86 -5.30 -0.65
CA SER A 250 13.25 -6.63 -0.15
C SER A 250 13.78 -6.63 1.29
N SER A 251 14.02 -5.46 1.90
CA SER A 251 14.34 -5.36 3.33
C SER A 251 13.11 -5.69 4.17
N PHE A 252 13.33 -6.28 5.36
CA PHE A 252 12.26 -6.67 6.27
C PHE A 252 12.59 -6.25 7.70
N GLY A 253 11.66 -5.60 8.35
CA GLY A 253 11.83 -5.06 9.69
C GLY A 253 12.60 -3.75 9.74
N MET A 254 12.11 -2.83 10.57
CA MET A 254 12.69 -1.50 10.79
C MET A 254 13.08 -1.33 12.26
N ASP A 255 14.31 -0.88 12.50
CA ASP A 255 14.77 -0.50 13.83
C ASP A 255 14.30 0.93 14.12
N VAL A 256 13.22 1.07 14.90
CA VAL A 256 12.63 2.36 15.23
C VAL A 256 12.96 2.71 16.67
N PRO A 257 13.54 3.91 16.96
CA PRO A 257 13.74 4.34 18.32
C PRO A 257 12.43 4.36 19.11
N PHE A 258 12.37 3.66 20.22
CA PHE A 258 11.14 3.49 21.04
C PHE A 258 10.46 4.81 21.38
N LEU A 259 11.24 5.85 21.61
CA LEU A 259 10.72 7.20 21.89
C LEU A 259 9.73 7.69 20.82
N HIS A 260 9.96 7.38 19.56
CA HIS A 260 9.13 7.85 18.46
C HIS A 260 7.85 7.03 18.29
N ILE A 261 7.94 5.70 18.40
CA ILE A 261 6.79 4.82 18.16
C ILE A 261 5.90 4.58 19.39
N ARG A 262 6.42 4.91 20.60
CA ARG A 262 5.72 4.67 21.88
C ARG A 262 4.28 5.18 21.93
N ARG A 263 4.04 6.38 21.36
CA ARG A 263 2.69 6.98 21.36
C ARG A 263 1.73 6.17 20.51
N PHE A 264 2.18 5.69 19.35
CA PHE A 264 1.39 4.84 18.47
C PHE A 264 1.01 3.51 19.13
N LEU A 265 1.98 2.85 19.78
CA LEU A 265 1.74 1.59 20.50
C LEU A 265 0.79 1.77 21.70
N LYS A 266 0.87 2.90 22.39
CA LYS A 266 -0.07 3.24 23.49
C LYS A 266 -1.48 3.48 22.99
N GLU A 267 -1.65 4.18 21.87
CA GLU A 267 -2.97 4.43 21.28
C GLU A 267 -3.68 3.11 20.91
N LEU A 268 -2.91 2.08 20.56
CA LEU A 268 -3.39 0.73 20.27
C LEU A 268 -3.49 -0.18 21.49
N GLN A 269 -3.21 0.34 22.71
CA GLN A 269 -3.24 -0.41 23.97
C GLN A 269 -2.30 -1.63 23.99
N ILE A 270 -1.18 -1.53 23.27
CA ILE A 270 -0.13 -2.57 23.25
C ILE A 270 0.86 -2.39 24.40
N LEU A 271 0.95 -1.18 24.96
CA LEU A 271 1.82 -0.79 26.07
C LEU A 271 1.01 -0.33 27.27
#